data_4ab7b58b5564b9e963f42a6b1c70cab3
#
_entry.id   4ab7b58b5564b9e963f42a6b1c70cab3
#
_cell.length_a   1.000
_cell.length_b   1.000
_cell.length_c   1.000
_cell.angle_alpha   90.00
_cell.angle_beta   90.00
_cell.angle_gamma   90.00
#
_symmetry.space_group_name_H-M   'P 1'
#
loop_
_entity.id
_entity.type
_entity.pdbx_description
1 polymer ?
#
loop_
_entity_poly.entity_id
_entity_poly.type
_entity_poly.pdbx_seq_one_letter_code
_entity_poly.pdbx_strand_id
1 'polypeptide(L)'
;LDEIHREFMQRIRPSITQMARMLVNSPRDAGDTLLMISATNEFITRPIAHALGVDELIAINLERGPGGWFTGEIAGTPSFREGKITRVGQWLAARGLDWADADATFYSDSINDLPMLEKVQRPVAANPDARLRPIALERGWPVLELFGAQP
;
A
#
# COMPACT_ATOMS: atom_id res chain seq x y z
N LEU A 1 12.50 -2.76 20.72
CA LEU A 1 11.72 -2.47 19.50
C LEU A 1 12.63 -2.34 18.28
N ASP A 2 13.70 -1.55 18.34
CA ASP A 2 14.62 -1.32 17.22
C ASP A 2 15.37 -2.58 16.78
N GLU A 3 15.66 -3.49 17.73
CA GLU A 3 16.31 -4.76 17.45
C GLU A 3 15.37 -5.72 16.71
N ILE A 4 14.11 -5.80 17.13
CA ILE A 4 13.07 -6.60 16.47
C ILE A 4 12.83 -6.07 15.05
N HIS A 5 12.77 -4.76 14.86
CA HIS A 5 12.67 -4.15 13.54
C HIS A 5 13.86 -4.48 12.65
N ARG A 6 15.07 -4.43 13.19
CA ARG A 6 16.28 -4.73 12.44
C ARG A 6 16.30 -6.19 11.95
N GLU A 7 15.98 -7.12 12.84
CA GLU A 7 15.89 -8.55 12.50
C GLU A 7 14.80 -8.81 11.46
N PHE A 8 13.61 -8.23 11.64
CA PHE A 8 12.51 -8.30 10.69
C PHE A 8 12.94 -7.79 9.30
N MET A 9 13.57 -6.62 9.23
CA MET A 9 14.01 -6.04 7.95
C MET A 9 15.12 -6.84 7.28
N GLN A 10 15.99 -7.52 8.04
CA GLN A 10 16.99 -8.43 7.48
C GLN A 10 16.33 -9.59 6.73
N ARG A 11 15.18 -10.08 7.21
CA ARG A 11 14.40 -11.15 6.54
C ARG A 11 13.61 -10.64 5.35
N ILE A 12 13.10 -9.41 5.41
CA ILE A 12 12.24 -8.83 4.36
C ILE A 12 13.04 -8.29 3.17
N ARG A 13 14.20 -7.65 3.40
CA ARG A 13 15.01 -7.03 2.34
C ARG A 13 15.31 -7.95 1.15
N PRO A 14 15.67 -9.23 1.32
CA PRO A 14 15.89 -10.13 0.20
C PRO A 14 14.66 -10.41 -0.65
N SER A 15 13.46 -10.24 -0.08
CA SER A 15 12.17 -10.41 -0.77
C SER A 15 11.80 -9.22 -1.66
N ILE A 16 12.46 -8.08 -1.50
CA ILE A 16 12.24 -6.89 -2.34
C ILE A 16 13.01 -7.09 -3.65
N THR A 17 12.29 -7.54 -4.66
CA THR A 17 12.87 -7.83 -5.98
C THR A 17 13.30 -6.56 -6.71
N GLN A 18 14.16 -6.73 -7.73
CA GLN A 18 14.53 -5.64 -8.62
C GLN A 18 13.31 -5.06 -9.34
N MET A 19 12.37 -5.90 -9.77
CA MET A 19 11.12 -5.45 -10.41
C MET A 19 10.28 -4.60 -9.47
N ALA A 20 10.15 -4.99 -8.19
CA ALA A 20 9.44 -4.21 -7.20
C ALA A 20 10.11 -2.84 -6.97
N ARG A 21 11.44 -2.78 -6.95
CA ARG A 21 12.19 -1.51 -6.86
C ARG A 21 11.97 -0.63 -8.08
N MET A 22 11.96 -1.20 -9.29
CA MET A 22 11.69 -0.46 -10.52
C MET A 22 10.26 0.10 -10.54
N LEU A 23 9.28 -0.66 -10.04
CA LEU A 23 7.90 -0.22 -9.93
C LEU A 23 7.74 1.03 -9.05
N VAL A 24 8.57 1.16 -8.02
CA VAL A 24 8.61 2.33 -7.13
C VAL A 24 9.46 3.46 -7.70
N ASN A 25 10.64 3.14 -8.23
CA ASN A 25 11.60 4.15 -8.68
C ASN A 25 11.15 4.86 -9.97
N SER A 26 10.54 4.14 -10.91
CA SER A 26 10.11 4.71 -12.19
C SER A 26 9.10 5.87 -12.04
N PRO A 27 8.01 5.73 -11.27
CA PRO A 27 7.12 6.86 -11.00
C PRO A 27 7.81 7.99 -10.22
N ARG A 28 8.68 7.66 -9.28
CA ARG A 28 9.43 8.66 -8.52
C ARG A 28 10.30 9.51 -9.45
N ASP A 29 11.04 8.86 -10.35
CA ASP A 29 11.91 9.54 -11.31
C ASP A 29 11.11 10.40 -12.30
N ALA A 30 9.84 10.05 -12.55
CA ALA A 30 8.89 10.84 -13.33
C ALA A 30 8.29 12.04 -12.56
N GLY A 31 8.59 12.17 -11.26
CA GLY A 31 8.08 13.25 -10.41
C GLY A 31 6.74 12.97 -9.75
N ASP A 32 6.25 11.74 -9.79
CA ASP A 32 5.00 11.35 -9.14
C ASP A 32 5.14 11.30 -7.62
N THR A 33 4.04 11.59 -6.92
CA THR A 33 3.95 11.36 -5.48
C THR A 33 3.68 9.88 -5.21
N LEU A 34 4.51 9.26 -4.39
CA LEU A 34 4.39 7.86 -4.01
C LEU A 34 3.72 7.74 -2.65
N LEU A 35 2.67 6.92 -2.58
CA LEU A 35 1.94 6.61 -1.36
C LEU A 35 1.85 5.10 -1.18
N MET A 36 2.39 4.59 -0.08
CA MET A 36 2.15 3.21 0.34
C MET A 36 0.88 3.14 1.19
N ILE A 37 0.00 2.21 0.87
CA ILE A 37 -1.20 1.97 1.67
C ILE A 37 -1.30 0.49 2.04
N SER A 38 -1.52 0.20 3.32
CA SER A 38 -1.51 -1.15 3.87
C SER A 38 -2.62 -1.36 4.90
N ALA A 39 -3.18 -2.58 4.89
CA ALA A 39 -4.07 -3.07 5.96
C ALA A 39 -3.29 -3.60 7.18
N THR A 40 -1.96 -3.58 7.15
CA THR A 40 -1.09 -3.90 8.28
C THR A 40 -0.81 -2.64 9.09
N ASN A 41 -0.48 -2.79 10.37
CA ASN A 41 -0.22 -1.65 11.24
C ASN A 41 1.05 -0.88 10.84
N GLU A 42 1.09 0.38 11.21
CA GLU A 42 2.15 1.32 10.87
C GLU A 42 3.53 0.87 11.40
N PHE A 43 3.56 0.25 12.57
CA PHE A 43 4.79 -0.22 13.19
C PHE A 43 5.56 -1.22 12.30
N ILE A 44 4.83 -2.10 11.61
CA ILE A 44 5.41 -3.09 10.69
C ILE A 44 5.70 -2.48 9.32
N THR A 45 4.79 -1.65 8.81
CA THR A 45 4.86 -1.17 7.42
C THR A 45 5.80 0.00 7.21
N ARG A 46 6.01 0.86 8.20
CA ARG A 46 6.88 2.03 8.08
C ARG A 46 8.33 1.70 7.72
N PRO A 47 8.99 0.71 8.34
CA PRO A 47 10.34 0.29 7.92
C PRO A 47 10.41 -0.22 6.48
N ILE A 48 9.35 -0.87 6.00
CA ILE A 48 9.25 -1.36 4.61
C ILE A 48 9.12 -0.19 3.64
N ALA A 49 8.23 0.75 3.93
CA ALA A 49 8.06 1.97 3.14
C ALA A 49 9.38 2.74 3.03
N HIS A 50 10.07 2.91 4.15
CA HIS A 50 11.38 3.57 4.20
C HIS A 50 12.43 2.83 3.36
N ALA A 51 12.50 1.50 3.45
CA ALA A 51 13.44 0.69 2.66
C ALA A 51 13.18 0.77 1.16
N LEU A 52 11.92 1.00 0.74
CA LEU A 52 11.53 1.24 -0.64
C LEU A 52 11.71 2.71 -1.05
N GLY A 53 12.00 3.60 -0.11
CA GLY A 53 12.09 5.03 -0.34
C GLY A 53 10.74 5.68 -0.65
N VAL A 54 9.66 5.15 -0.08
CA VAL A 54 8.31 5.73 -0.11
C VAL A 54 8.08 6.50 1.17
N ASP A 55 7.97 7.82 1.08
CA ASP A 55 7.88 8.71 2.24
C ASP A 55 6.46 8.79 2.82
N GLU A 56 5.45 8.64 1.98
CA GLU A 56 4.04 8.71 2.36
C GLU A 56 3.47 7.32 2.65
N LEU A 57 2.91 7.16 3.84
CA LEU A 57 2.35 5.89 4.30
C LEU A 57 0.97 6.08 4.92
N ILE A 58 0.01 5.29 4.45
CA ILE A 58 -1.27 5.06 5.11
C ILE A 58 -1.30 3.60 5.57
N ALA A 59 -1.37 3.40 6.88
CA ALA A 59 -1.44 2.08 7.51
C ALA A 59 -2.46 2.09 8.64
N ILE A 60 -2.74 0.93 9.22
CA ILE A 60 -3.59 0.88 10.41
C ILE A 60 -2.84 1.53 11.57
N ASN A 61 -3.44 2.56 12.14
CA ASN A 61 -2.94 3.23 13.34
C ASN A 61 -3.43 2.47 14.58
N LEU A 62 -2.52 2.18 15.48
CA LEU A 62 -2.85 1.56 16.75
C LEU A 62 -3.08 2.65 17.81
N GLU A 63 -4.16 2.48 18.58
CA GLU A 63 -4.46 3.38 19.67
C GLU A 63 -3.40 3.29 20.78
N ARG A 64 -3.05 4.45 21.35
CA ARG A 64 -2.16 4.54 22.50
C ARG A 64 -2.92 5.06 23.72
N GLY A 65 -2.80 4.36 24.83
CA GLY A 65 -3.33 4.80 26.10
C GLY A 65 -2.47 5.89 26.76
N PRO A 66 -2.89 6.39 27.93
CA PRO A 66 -2.24 7.51 28.63
C PRO A 66 -0.75 7.31 28.93
N GLY A 67 -0.30 6.07 29.08
CA GLY A 67 1.11 5.72 29.29
C GLY A 67 1.93 5.51 28.00
N GLY A 68 1.36 5.78 26.83
CA GLY A 68 2.01 5.60 25.54
C GLY A 68 2.05 4.14 25.05
N TRP A 69 1.51 3.21 25.80
CA TRP A 69 1.38 1.80 25.42
C TRP A 69 0.20 1.58 24.49
N PHE A 70 0.33 0.62 23.58
CA PHE A 70 -0.78 0.23 22.72
C PHE A 70 -1.91 -0.39 23.52
N THR A 71 -3.14 0.04 23.26
CA THR A 71 -4.36 -0.50 23.91
C THR A 71 -4.82 -1.81 23.30
N GLY A 72 -4.38 -2.11 22.08
CA GLY A 72 -4.89 -3.22 21.26
C GLY A 72 -6.00 -2.79 20.28
N GLU A 73 -6.50 -1.58 20.40
CA GLU A 73 -7.53 -1.03 19.54
C GLU A 73 -6.94 -0.26 18.35
N ILE A 74 -7.76 -0.09 17.32
CA ILE A 74 -7.41 0.68 16.12
C ILE A 74 -7.83 2.14 16.35
N ALA A 75 -6.92 3.07 16.05
CA ALA A 75 -7.21 4.50 16.06
C ALA A 75 -7.73 4.94 14.68
N GLY A 76 -8.90 5.54 14.65
CA GLY A 76 -9.52 6.08 13.43
C GLY A 76 -10.03 5.01 12.46
N THR A 77 -10.16 5.37 11.19
CA THR A 77 -10.65 4.47 10.14
C THR A 77 -9.57 3.47 9.74
N PRO A 78 -9.84 2.15 9.77
CA PRO A 78 -8.89 1.16 9.27
C PRO A 78 -8.63 1.33 7.78
N SER A 79 -7.37 1.19 7.37
CA SER A 79 -6.97 1.18 5.95
C SER A 79 -7.19 -0.19 5.30
N PHE A 80 -8.43 -0.67 5.35
CA PHE A 80 -8.86 -1.97 4.86
C PHE A 80 -10.13 -1.83 4.02
N ARG A 81 -10.18 -2.50 2.87
CA ARG A 81 -11.30 -2.44 1.91
C ARG A 81 -11.68 -0.98 1.59
N GLU A 82 -12.95 -0.61 1.75
CA GLU A 82 -13.48 0.75 1.53
C GLU A 82 -12.79 1.80 2.42
N GLY A 83 -12.27 1.39 3.57
CA GLY A 83 -11.51 2.24 4.46
C GLY A 83 -10.24 2.83 3.81
N LYS A 84 -9.66 2.15 2.83
CA LYS A 84 -8.55 2.70 2.03
C LYS A 84 -8.99 3.94 1.25
N ILE A 85 -10.16 3.92 0.63
CA ILE A 85 -10.72 5.06 -0.10
C ILE A 85 -10.91 6.25 0.84
N THR A 86 -11.50 6.00 2.01
CA THR A 86 -11.71 7.04 3.04
C THR A 86 -10.38 7.64 3.48
N ARG A 87 -9.39 6.81 3.78
CA ARG A 87 -8.07 7.25 4.26
C ARG A 87 -7.30 8.04 3.19
N VAL A 88 -7.33 7.61 1.92
CA VAL A 88 -6.73 8.38 0.82
C VAL A 88 -7.47 9.70 0.62
N GLY A 89 -8.80 9.72 0.70
CA GLY A 89 -9.57 10.96 0.66
C GLY A 89 -9.17 11.95 1.76
N GLN A 90 -8.97 11.47 2.98
CA GLN A 90 -8.47 12.29 4.09
C GLN A 90 -7.04 12.79 3.84
N TRP A 91 -6.18 11.94 3.27
CA TRP A 91 -4.81 12.30 2.90
C TRP A 91 -4.77 13.38 1.81
N LEU A 92 -5.64 13.29 0.80
CA LEU A 92 -5.82 14.31 -0.23
C LEU A 92 -6.34 15.61 0.38
N ALA A 93 -7.39 15.55 1.21
CA ALA A 93 -7.99 16.73 1.84
C ALA A 93 -6.99 17.51 2.71
N ALA A 94 -6.09 16.81 3.42
CA ALA A 94 -5.01 17.45 4.18
C ALA A 94 -4.03 18.23 3.29
N ARG A 95 -4.04 18.01 1.98
CA ARG A 95 -3.24 18.71 0.95
C ARG A 95 -4.06 19.71 0.13
N GLY A 96 -5.32 19.96 0.52
CA GLY A 96 -6.22 20.83 -0.21
C GLY A 96 -6.72 20.24 -1.54
N LEU A 97 -6.68 18.93 -1.68
CA LEU A 97 -7.08 18.18 -2.89
C LEU A 97 -8.27 17.27 -2.58
N ASP A 98 -8.94 16.83 -3.64
CA ASP A 98 -9.95 15.78 -3.56
C ASP A 98 -9.69 14.69 -4.64
N TRP A 99 -10.58 13.70 -4.72
CA TRP A 99 -10.46 12.63 -5.69
C TRP A 99 -10.57 13.09 -7.14
N ALA A 100 -11.23 14.21 -7.41
CA ALA A 100 -11.33 14.77 -8.76
C ALA A 100 -10.02 15.40 -9.23
N ASP A 101 -9.19 15.84 -8.28
CA ASP A 101 -7.85 16.39 -8.57
C ASP A 101 -6.80 15.29 -8.75
N ALA A 102 -7.09 14.06 -8.28
CA ALA A 102 -6.13 12.99 -8.27
C ALA A 102 -6.09 12.24 -9.61
N ASP A 103 -4.93 12.17 -10.24
CA ASP A 103 -4.63 11.26 -11.34
C ASP A 103 -3.83 10.08 -10.78
N ALA A 104 -4.53 9.03 -10.33
CA ALA A 104 -3.97 7.97 -9.52
C ALA A 104 -3.81 6.64 -10.25
N THR A 105 -2.64 6.03 -10.10
CA THR A 105 -2.40 4.62 -10.40
C THR A 105 -2.32 3.85 -9.08
N PHE A 106 -3.05 2.75 -8.97
CA PHE A 106 -3.03 1.92 -7.77
C PHE A 106 -2.66 0.47 -8.12
N TYR A 107 -1.66 -0.04 -7.43
CA TYR A 107 -1.16 -1.41 -7.57
C TYR A 107 -1.59 -2.24 -6.36
N SER A 108 -2.22 -3.38 -6.59
CA SER A 108 -2.58 -4.32 -5.51
C SER A 108 -2.59 -5.77 -5.99
N ASP A 109 -2.32 -6.67 -5.04
CA ASP A 109 -2.38 -8.12 -5.21
C ASP A 109 -3.67 -8.74 -4.64
N SER A 110 -4.47 -7.97 -3.89
CA SER A 110 -5.55 -8.49 -3.05
C SER A 110 -6.93 -8.15 -3.57
N ILE A 111 -7.83 -9.13 -3.56
CA ILE A 111 -9.26 -8.93 -3.81
C ILE A 111 -9.89 -7.95 -2.80
N ASN A 112 -9.34 -7.84 -1.60
CA ASN A 112 -9.82 -6.90 -0.59
C ASN A 112 -9.67 -5.44 -1.03
N ASP A 113 -8.80 -5.17 -2.01
CA ASP A 113 -8.55 -3.85 -2.56
C ASP A 113 -9.41 -3.53 -3.80
N LEU A 114 -10.34 -4.40 -4.15
CA LEU A 114 -11.23 -4.19 -5.29
C LEU A 114 -11.93 -2.82 -5.25
N PRO A 115 -12.49 -2.34 -4.11
CA PRO A 115 -13.11 -1.02 -4.05
C PRO A 115 -12.14 0.11 -4.44
N MET A 116 -10.89 0.04 -4.01
CA MET A 116 -9.87 1.04 -4.33
C MET A 116 -9.42 0.94 -5.80
N LEU A 117 -9.25 -0.28 -6.33
CA LEU A 117 -8.93 -0.52 -7.73
C LEU A 117 -10.01 0.04 -8.66
N GLU A 118 -11.28 -0.07 -8.26
CA GLU A 118 -12.42 0.49 -9.01
C GLU A 118 -12.50 2.02 -8.91
N LYS A 119 -11.89 2.61 -7.90
CA LYS A 119 -11.94 4.06 -7.64
C LYS A 119 -10.94 4.85 -8.47
N VAL A 120 -9.74 4.30 -8.70
CA VAL A 120 -8.66 5.02 -9.37
C VAL A 120 -8.78 5.01 -10.89
N GLN A 121 -8.09 5.94 -11.54
CA GLN A 121 -8.05 6.05 -13.00
C GLN A 121 -7.27 4.89 -13.64
N ARG A 122 -6.20 4.43 -12.99
CA ARG A 122 -5.32 3.37 -13.51
C ARG A 122 -5.13 2.26 -12.49
N PRO A 123 -6.07 1.30 -12.43
CA PRO A 123 -5.90 0.09 -11.61
C PRO A 123 -4.89 -0.86 -12.24
N VAL A 124 -4.01 -1.44 -11.44
CA VAL A 124 -3.03 -2.45 -11.85
C VAL A 124 -3.06 -3.60 -10.85
N ALA A 125 -3.30 -4.80 -11.34
CA ALA A 125 -3.22 -6.02 -10.53
C ALA A 125 -1.78 -6.55 -10.55
N ALA A 126 -1.06 -6.37 -9.45
CA ALA A 126 0.32 -6.79 -9.29
C ALA A 126 0.39 -8.09 -8.49
N ASN A 127 0.82 -9.19 -9.10
CA ASN A 127 0.77 -10.54 -8.50
C ASN A 127 -0.60 -10.88 -7.90
N PRO A 128 -1.70 -10.71 -8.62
CA PRO A 128 -3.03 -10.80 -8.05
C PRO A 128 -3.31 -12.19 -7.49
N ASP A 129 -4.03 -12.22 -6.36
CA ASP A 129 -4.55 -13.46 -5.80
C ASP A 129 -5.54 -14.15 -6.75
N ALA A 130 -5.92 -15.40 -6.41
CA ALA A 130 -6.78 -16.24 -7.26
C ALA A 130 -8.19 -15.65 -7.49
N ARG A 131 -8.64 -14.73 -6.64
CA ARG A 131 -9.94 -14.07 -6.75
C ARG A 131 -9.87 -12.76 -7.53
N LEU A 132 -8.78 -12.00 -7.42
CA LEU A 132 -8.59 -10.74 -8.13
C LEU A 132 -8.21 -10.98 -9.60
N ARG A 133 -7.40 -11.98 -9.91
CA ARG A 133 -6.89 -12.25 -11.26
C ARG A 133 -7.98 -12.33 -12.32
N PRO A 134 -9.04 -13.15 -12.17
CA PRO A 134 -10.09 -13.24 -13.18
C PRO A 134 -10.83 -11.90 -13.36
N ILE A 135 -11.05 -11.14 -12.30
CA ILE A 135 -11.69 -9.83 -12.39
C ILE A 135 -10.82 -8.85 -13.16
N ALA A 136 -9.52 -8.81 -12.89
CA ALA A 136 -8.57 -7.94 -13.60
C ALA A 136 -8.55 -8.26 -15.10
N LEU A 137 -8.52 -9.54 -15.46
CA LEU A 137 -8.54 -9.98 -16.86
C LEU A 137 -9.86 -9.63 -17.56
N GLU A 138 -10.99 -9.87 -16.92
CA GLU A 138 -12.31 -9.54 -17.45
C GLU A 138 -12.49 -8.04 -17.72
N ARG A 139 -11.93 -7.20 -16.82
CA ARG A 139 -12.00 -5.73 -16.93
C ARG A 139 -10.90 -5.13 -17.80
N GLY A 140 -9.98 -5.95 -18.32
CA GLY A 140 -8.86 -5.48 -19.13
C GLY A 140 -7.83 -4.67 -18.35
N TRP A 141 -7.74 -4.85 -17.01
CA TRP A 141 -6.73 -4.21 -16.20
C TRP A 141 -5.35 -4.83 -16.44
N PRO A 142 -4.28 -4.04 -16.44
CA PRO A 142 -2.92 -4.60 -16.49
C PRO A 142 -2.67 -5.58 -15.34
N VAL A 143 -2.05 -6.71 -15.66
CA VAL A 143 -1.61 -7.71 -14.69
C VAL A 143 -0.08 -7.79 -14.75
N LEU A 144 0.58 -7.58 -13.60
CA LEU A 144 2.03 -7.67 -13.47
C LEU A 144 2.41 -8.89 -12.66
N GLU A 145 3.42 -9.63 -13.15
CA GLU A 145 4.03 -10.75 -12.43
C GLU A 145 5.39 -10.31 -11.90
N LEU A 146 5.45 -9.91 -10.61
CA LEU A 146 6.66 -9.34 -10.00
C LEU A 146 7.65 -10.39 -9.50
N PHE A 147 7.20 -11.62 -9.25
CA PHE A 147 8.00 -12.68 -8.61
C PHE A 147 8.27 -13.88 -9.52
N GLY A 148 7.90 -13.81 -10.79
CA GLY A 148 7.93 -14.96 -11.70
C GLY A 148 6.82 -15.97 -11.39
N ALA A 149 6.62 -16.95 -12.28
CA ALA A 149 5.70 -18.04 -12.00
C ALA A 149 6.25 -18.83 -10.79
N GLN A 150 5.53 -18.80 -9.68
CA GLN A 150 5.80 -19.77 -8.61
C GLN A 150 5.44 -21.16 -9.13
N PRO A 151 6.32 -22.15 -8.92
CA PRO A 151 6.06 -23.50 -9.38
C PRO A 151 4.83 -24.13 -8.72
#